data_23e45c1c61e8dba74346da1311d29d8e
#
_entry.id   23e45c1c61e8dba74346da1311d29d8e
#
_cell.length_a   1.000
_cell.length_b   1.000
_cell.length_c   1.000
_cell.angle_alpha   90.00
_cell.angle_beta   90.00
_cell.angle_gamma   90.00
#
_symmetry.space_group_name_H-M   'P 1'
#
loop_
_entity.id
_entity.type
_entity.pdbx_description
1 polymer ?
#
loop_
_entity_poly.entity_id
_entity_poly.type
_entity_poly.pdbx_seq_one_letter_code
_entity_poly.pdbx_strand_id
1 'polypeptide(L)'
;MRVIILNGPMGVGKTVTGKFIAEKNPGTAFIDGDWCMDIHPFVGNRETKAMAVDNILHMIGNYQKCSECKMVVLVWLMDDPSVLRSVLDGLAALRAEVKSVTLICDRDTLIRRWKNDRGCEWRTDQWLEISLASLPRFASMKDAIDTSVLSVDQTADMIMGDQSQS
;
A
#
# COMPACT_ATOMS: atom_id res chain seq x y z
N MET A 1 8.12 -15.13 -6.97
CA MET A 1 7.03 -14.19 -7.32
C MET A 1 7.39 -12.82 -6.77
N ARG A 2 7.20 -11.78 -7.56
CA ARG A 2 7.44 -10.39 -7.14
C ARG A 2 6.25 -9.86 -6.33
N VAL A 3 6.53 -9.16 -5.23
CA VAL A 3 5.53 -8.48 -4.41
C VAL A 3 5.93 -7.01 -4.26
N ILE A 4 5.04 -6.10 -4.68
CA ILE A 4 5.21 -4.66 -4.49
C ILE A 4 4.32 -4.25 -3.31
N ILE A 5 4.92 -3.62 -2.31
CA ILE A 5 4.20 -3.06 -1.17
C ILE A 5 4.12 -1.55 -1.33
N LEU A 6 2.91 -1.00 -1.30
CA LEU A 6 2.68 0.44 -1.25
C LEU A 6 2.16 0.83 0.12
N ASN A 7 3.02 1.47 0.90
CA ASN A 7 2.71 2.04 2.22
C ASN A 7 2.52 3.57 2.10
N GLY A 8 2.09 4.22 3.18
CA GLY A 8 1.95 5.68 3.25
C GLY A 8 0.65 6.12 3.90
N PRO A 9 0.47 7.42 4.17
CA PRO A 9 -0.70 7.95 4.87
C PRO A 9 -1.99 7.74 4.08
N MET A 10 -3.13 7.89 4.78
CA MET A 10 -4.43 7.88 4.12
C MET A 10 -4.53 9.03 3.12
N GLY A 11 -5.17 8.79 1.97
CA GLY A 11 -5.39 9.82 0.95
C GLY A 11 -4.19 10.12 0.04
N VAL A 12 -3.01 9.52 0.29
CA VAL A 12 -1.80 9.78 -0.53
C VAL A 12 -1.87 9.21 -1.95
N GLY A 13 -2.77 8.24 -2.21
CA GLY A 13 -2.96 7.65 -3.54
C GLY A 13 -2.52 6.19 -3.69
N LYS A 14 -2.26 5.44 -2.59
CA LYS A 14 -1.84 4.03 -2.64
C LYS A 14 -2.75 3.15 -3.50
N THR A 15 -4.04 3.18 -3.20
CA THR A 15 -5.03 2.30 -3.86
C THR A 15 -5.14 2.59 -5.35
N VAL A 16 -5.19 3.86 -5.76
CA VAL A 16 -5.28 4.23 -7.17
C VAL A 16 -4.00 3.84 -7.92
N THR A 17 -2.83 4.09 -7.33
CA THR A 17 -1.54 3.71 -7.93
C THR A 17 -1.39 2.19 -8.01
N GLY A 18 -1.77 1.46 -6.95
CA GLY A 18 -1.68 0.00 -6.93
C GLY A 18 -2.61 -0.66 -7.95
N LYS A 19 -3.84 -0.18 -8.09
CA LYS A 19 -4.78 -0.65 -9.12
C LYS A 19 -4.25 -0.35 -10.52
N PHE A 20 -3.73 0.85 -10.75
CA PHE A 20 -3.13 1.22 -12.04
C PHE A 20 -1.97 0.28 -12.42
N ILE A 21 -1.06 -0.01 -11.47
CA ILE A 21 0.03 -0.98 -11.71
C ILE A 21 -0.55 -2.35 -12.06
N ALA A 22 -1.56 -2.84 -11.32
CA ALA A 22 -2.15 -4.14 -11.56
C ALA A 22 -2.82 -4.23 -12.94
N GLU A 23 -3.56 -3.22 -13.34
CA GLU A 23 -4.25 -3.15 -14.64
C GLU A 23 -3.28 -3.09 -15.83
N LYS A 24 -2.15 -2.42 -15.67
CA LYS A 24 -1.13 -2.28 -16.73
C LYS A 24 -0.20 -3.48 -16.85
N ASN A 25 -0.18 -4.37 -15.86
CA ASN A 25 0.72 -5.53 -15.84
C ASN A 25 -0.08 -6.85 -15.74
N PRO A 26 -0.39 -7.50 -16.86
CA PRO A 26 -1.14 -8.76 -16.87
C PRO A 26 -0.52 -9.84 -15.97
N GLY A 27 -1.34 -10.57 -15.25
CA GLY A 27 -0.91 -11.55 -14.25
C GLY A 27 -0.58 -10.92 -12.88
N THR A 28 -1.03 -9.70 -12.62
CA THR A 28 -0.85 -9.03 -11.32
C THR A 28 -2.11 -9.14 -10.47
N ALA A 29 -1.99 -9.69 -9.26
CA ALA A 29 -3.02 -9.65 -8.25
C ALA A 29 -2.92 -8.35 -7.43
N PHE A 30 -4.07 -7.78 -7.05
CA PHE A 30 -4.16 -6.60 -6.20
C PHE A 30 -4.74 -7.01 -4.84
N ILE A 31 -4.08 -6.61 -3.76
CA ILE A 31 -4.54 -6.80 -2.38
C ILE A 31 -4.62 -5.44 -1.70
N ASP A 32 -5.77 -5.12 -1.12
CA ASP A 32 -5.92 -4.01 -0.17
C ASP A 32 -5.95 -4.59 1.25
N GLY A 33 -5.02 -4.18 2.10
CA GLY A 33 -4.88 -4.71 3.46
C GLY A 33 -6.09 -4.41 4.34
N ASP A 34 -6.80 -3.31 4.08
CA ASP A 34 -8.01 -2.98 4.83
C ASP A 34 -9.12 -4.00 4.57
N TRP A 35 -9.22 -4.56 3.36
CA TRP A 35 -10.18 -5.63 3.06
C TRP A 35 -9.82 -6.96 3.73
N CYS A 36 -8.56 -7.13 4.12
CA CYS A 36 -8.13 -8.34 4.84
C CYS A 36 -8.53 -8.33 6.33
N MET A 37 -9.07 -7.21 6.82
CA MET A 37 -9.56 -7.04 8.19
C MET A 37 -10.92 -6.32 8.25
N ASP A 38 -11.73 -6.44 7.21
CA ASP A 38 -13.03 -5.78 7.09
C ASP A 38 -14.08 -6.45 7.98
N ILE A 39 -14.17 -5.99 9.24
CA ILE A 39 -15.12 -6.43 10.25
C ILE A 39 -16.06 -5.26 10.58
N HIS A 40 -17.34 -5.51 10.64
CA HIS A 40 -18.35 -4.49 10.94
C HIS A 40 -18.87 -4.58 12.38
N PRO A 41 -18.80 -3.48 13.19
CA PRO A 41 -18.14 -2.22 12.83
C PRO A 41 -16.63 -2.38 12.71
N PHE A 42 -15.97 -1.50 11.93
CA PHE A 42 -14.54 -1.57 11.72
C PHE A 42 -13.74 -1.49 13.03
N VAL A 43 -12.81 -2.42 13.22
CA VAL A 43 -11.94 -2.51 14.39
C VAL A 43 -10.49 -2.63 13.95
N GLY A 44 -9.71 -1.56 14.13
CA GLY A 44 -8.28 -1.49 13.77
C GLY A 44 -7.36 -1.64 14.99
N ASN A 45 -7.41 -2.76 15.71
CA ASN A 45 -6.56 -3.05 16.85
C ASN A 45 -5.40 -4.02 16.51
N ARG A 46 -4.60 -4.38 17.52
CA ARG A 46 -3.46 -5.29 17.35
C ARG A 46 -3.88 -6.68 16.84
N GLU A 47 -4.98 -7.20 17.33
CA GLU A 47 -5.50 -8.53 16.97
C GLU A 47 -5.96 -8.56 15.50
N THR A 48 -6.77 -7.58 15.09
CA THR A 48 -7.25 -7.49 13.72
C THR A 48 -6.14 -7.19 12.73
N LYS A 49 -5.14 -6.38 13.10
CA LYS A 49 -3.93 -6.17 12.29
C LYS A 49 -3.11 -7.46 12.13
N ALA A 50 -2.98 -8.27 13.19
CA ALA A 50 -2.29 -9.56 13.10
C ALA A 50 -3.05 -10.55 12.20
N MET A 51 -4.37 -10.59 12.32
CA MET A 51 -5.25 -11.37 11.43
C MET A 51 -5.11 -10.91 9.97
N ALA A 52 -5.07 -9.61 9.71
CA ALA A 52 -4.88 -9.08 8.36
C ALA A 52 -3.53 -9.52 7.76
N VAL A 53 -2.45 -9.49 8.55
CA VAL A 53 -1.13 -9.99 8.12
C VAL A 53 -1.21 -11.46 7.72
N ASP A 54 -1.85 -12.29 8.53
CA ASP A 54 -2.01 -13.73 8.24
C ASP A 54 -2.83 -13.95 6.96
N ASN A 55 -3.97 -13.27 6.82
CA ASN A 55 -4.79 -13.32 5.62
C ASN A 55 -4.01 -12.90 4.37
N ILE A 56 -3.26 -11.79 4.42
CA ILE A 56 -2.43 -11.30 3.32
C ILE A 56 -1.39 -12.35 2.91
N LEU A 57 -0.66 -12.90 3.88
CA LEU A 57 0.39 -13.89 3.60
C LEU A 57 -0.19 -15.19 3.04
N HIS A 58 -1.36 -15.61 3.53
CA HIS A 58 -2.06 -16.77 3.01
C HIS A 58 -2.51 -16.57 1.56
N MET A 59 -3.09 -15.42 1.24
CA MET A 59 -3.47 -15.04 -0.13
C MET A 59 -2.25 -15.03 -1.06
N ILE A 60 -1.14 -14.41 -0.64
CA ILE A 60 0.09 -14.35 -1.43
C ILE A 60 0.66 -15.75 -1.67
N GLY A 61 0.66 -16.61 -0.64
CA GLY A 61 1.07 -18.01 -0.77
C GLY A 61 0.20 -18.82 -1.74
N ASN A 62 -1.09 -18.50 -1.86
CA ASN A 62 -1.97 -19.10 -2.85
C ASN A 62 -1.72 -18.56 -4.26
N TYR A 63 -1.47 -17.24 -4.41
CA TYR A 63 -1.09 -16.66 -5.70
C TYR A 63 0.23 -17.23 -6.23
N GLN A 64 1.19 -17.54 -5.35
CA GLN A 64 2.45 -18.20 -5.76
C GLN A 64 2.24 -19.59 -6.41
N LYS A 65 1.18 -20.28 -6.05
CA LYS A 65 0.84 -21.59 -6.61
C LYS A 65 0.06 -21.49 -7.92
N CYS A 66 -0.41 -20.30 -8.27
CA CYS A 66 -1.19 -20.04 -9.48
C CYS A 66 -0.28 -19.64 -10.64
N SER A 67 -0.26 -20.41 -11.71
CA SER A 67 0.56 -20.14 -12.90
C SER A 67 0.21 -18.82 -13.60
N GLU A 68 -1.03 -18.36 -13.45
CA GLU A 68 -1.50 -17.10 -14.03
C GLU A 68 -1.03 -15.87 -13.25
N CYS A 69 -0.63 -16.03 -11.96
CA CYS A 69 -0.20 -14.92 -11.12
C CYS A 69 1.34 -14.80 -11.12
N LYS A 70 1.83 -13.67 -11.60
CA LYS A 70 3.27 -13.35 -11.71
C LYS A 70 3.73 -12.34 -10.69
N MET A 71 2.84 -11.45 -10.26
CA MET A 71 3.14 -10.35 -9.35
C MET A 71 1.94 -10.09 -8.43
N VAL A 72 2.21 -9.56 -7.24
CA VAL A 72 1.21 -9.02 -6.31
C VAL A 72 1.53 -7.58 -6.00
N VAL A 73 0.51 -6.72 -6.01
CA VAL A 73 0.58 -5.37 -5.45
C VAL A 73 -0.25 -5.35 -4.18
N LEU A 74 0.41 -5.15 -3.05
CA LEU A 74 -0.20 -4.97 -1.74
C LEU A 74 -0.22 -3.49 -1.38
N VAL A 75 -1.39 -2.93 -1.13
CA VAL A 75 -1.54 -1.57 -0.62
C VAL A 75 -2.09 -1.64 0.81
N TRP A 76 -1.47 -0.93 1.74
CA TRP A 76 -1.96 -0.85 3.11
C TRP A 76 -1.37 0.34 3.86
N LEU A 77 -2.06 0.84 4.88
CA LEU A 77 -1.53 1.79 5.85
C LEU A 77 -0.84 1.02 6.98
N MET A 78 0.48 0.91 6.90
CA MET A 78 1.30 0.28 7.94
C MET A 78 2.03 1.38 8.72
N ASP A 79 1.29 2.03 9.58
CA ASP A 79 1.78 3.11 10.44
C ASP A 79 2.58 2.60 11.65
N ASP A 80 2.32 1.38 12.08
CA ASP A 80 3.11 0.68 13.08
C ASP A 80 4.24 -0.12 12.39
N PRO A 81 5.52 0.20 12.67
CA PRO A 81 6.65 -0.51 12.06
C PRO A 81 6.64 -2.01 12.32
N SER A 82 6.01 -2.48 13.40
CA SER A 82 5.90 -3.91 13.70
C SER A 82 5.02 -4.64 12.69
N VAL A 83 3.97 -3.99 12.18
CA VAL A 83 3.08 -4.56 11.17
C VAL A 83 3.82 -4.74 9.85
N LEU A 84 4.52 -3.70 9.37
CA LEU A 84 5.33 -3.77 8.15
C LEU A 84 6.39 -4.87 8.28
N ARG A 85 7.08 -4.94 9.42
CA ARG A 85 8.07 -5.99 9.70
C ARG A 85 7.45 -7.38 9.61
N SER A 86 6.30 -7.60 10.24
CA SER A 86 5.60 -8.90 10.19
C SER A 86 5.24 -9.32 8.76
N VAL A 87 4.80 -8.37 7.93
CA VAL A 87 4.55 -8.62 6.49
C VAL A 87 5.85 -8.99 5.78
N LEU A 88 6.94 -8.24 5.98
CA LEU A 88 8.23 -8.49 5.33
C LEU A 88 8.83 -9.84 5.75
N ASP A 89 8.77 -10.19 7.04
CA ASP A 89 9.26 -11.46 7.56
C ASP A 89 8.46 -12.65 6.97
N GLY A 90 7.15 -12.52 6.89
CA GLY A 90 6.29 -13.52 6.26
C GLY A 90 6.56 -13.69 4.76
N LEU A 91 6.79 -12.59 4.04
CA LEU A 91 7.14 -12.63 2.61
C LEU A 91 8.53 -13.22 2.38
N ALA A 92 9.48 -12.98 3.28
CA ALA A 92 10.79 -13.62 3.25
C ALA A 92 10.67 -15.15 3.45
N ALA A 93 9.82 -15.61 4.37
CA ALA A 93 9.52 -17.04 4.55
C ALA A 93 8.89 -17.67 3.30
N LEU A 94 8.08 -16.91 2.56
CA LEU A 94 7.52 -17.32 1.27
C LEU A 94 8.53 -17.18 0.11
N ARG A 95 9.77 -16.72 0.35
CA ARG A 95 10.80 -16.48 -0.66
C ARG A 95 10.31 -15.56 -1.79
N ALA A 96 9.49 -14.58 -1.45
CA ALA A 96 9.04 -13.56 -2.40
C ALA A 96 10.14 -12.53 -2.66
N GLU A 97 10.22 -12.04 -3.89
CA GLU A 97 11.02 -10.86 -4.22
C GLU A 97 10.21 -9.62 -3.87
N VAL A 98 10.64 -8.85 -2.87
CA VAL A 98 9.86 -7.75 -2.32
C VAL A 98 10.47 -6.40 -2.72
N LYS A 99 9.64 -5.52 -3.28
CA LYS A 99 9.90 -4.08 -3.38
C LYS A 99 8.90 -3.35 -2.47
N SER A 100 9.40 -2.71 -1.41
CA SER A 100 8.60 -1.84 -0.54
C SER A 100 8.79 -0.39 -0.97
N VAL A 101 7.69 0.35 -1.05
CA VAL A 101 7.68 1.77 -1.40
C VAL A 101 6.71 2.50 -0.49
N THR A 102 7.14 3.63 0.03
CA THR A 102 6.29 4.52 0.83
C THR A 102 5.91 5.74 0.01
N LEU A 103 4.62 5.91 -0.27
CA LEU A 103 4.13 7.10 -0.97
C LEU A 103 3.90 8.22 0.04
N ILE A 104 4.40 9.41 -0.30
CA ILE A 104 4.17 10.65 0.45
C ILE A 104 3.71 11.76 -0.50
N CYS A 105 3.21 12.84 0.05
CA CYS A 105 3.01 14.10 -0.65
C CYS A 105 3.07 15.26 0.35
N ASP A 106 3.15 16.47 -0.17
CA ASP A 106 3.03 17.67 0.67
C ASP A 106 1.63 17.83 1.29
N ARG A 107 1.55 18.67 2.32
CA ARG A 107 0.33 18.94 3.07
C ARG A 107 -0.83 19.40 2.17
N ASP A 108 -0.56 20.35 1.28
CA ASP A 108 -1.59 20.98 0.46
C ASP A 108 -2.14 19.99 -0.58
N THR A 109 -1.27 19.18 -1.14
CA THR A 109 -1.65 18.09 -2.05
C THR A 109 -2.51 17.05 -1.35
N LEU A 110 -2.16 16.66 -0.11
CA LEU A 110 -2.98 15.71 0.65
C LEU A 110 -4.38 16.27 0.93
N ILE A 111 -4.48 17.52 1.38
CA ILE A 111 -5.77 18.21 1.61
C ILE A 111 -6.58 18.27 0.32
N ARG A 112 -5.98 18.65 -0.79
CA ARG A 112 -6.64 18.71 -2.09
C ARG A 112 -7.18 17.35 -2.53
N ARG A 113 -6.36 16.29 -2.44
CA ARG A 113 -6.77 14.91 -2.77
C ARG A 113 -7.90 14.44 -1.88
N TRP A 114 -7.81 14.72 -0.58
CA TRP A 114 -8.84 14.37 0.39
C TRP A 114 -10.20 14.99 0.06
N LYS A 115 -10.21 16.29 -0.22
CA LYS A 115 -11.44 17.03 -0.56
C LYS A 115 -12.06 16.61 -1.89
N ASN A 116 -11.23 16.15 -2.84
CA ASN A 116 -11.70 15.71 -4.16
C ASN A 116 -12.27 14.30 -4.15
N ASP A 117 -11.97 13.49 -3.15
CA ASP A 117 -12.48 12.12 -3.04
C ASP A 117 -13.85 12.11 -2.34
N ARG A 118 -14.87 12.44 -3.12
CA ARG A 118 -16.27 12.58 -2.63
C ARG A 118 -16.98 11.24 -2.42
N GLY A 119 -16.36 10.11 -2.74
CA GLY A 119 -16.96 8.78 -2.67
C GLY A 119 -16.76 8.05 -1.33
N CYS A 120 -16.05 8.65 -0.37
CA CYS A 120 -15.69 8.01 0.89
C CYS A 120 -16.35 8.70 2.08
N GLU A 121 -17.47 8.16 2.55
CA GLU A 121 -18.21 8.69 3.73
C GLU A 121 -17.39 8.72 5.03
N TRP A 122 -16.41 7.79 5.19
CA TRP A 122 -15.55 7.73 6.36
C TRP A 122 -14.41 8.77 6.36
N ARG A 123 -14.22 9.55 5.28
CA ARG A 123 -13.21 10.63 5.20
C ARG A 123 -13.68 11.89 5.92
N THR A 124 -13.63 11.85 7.23
CA THR A 124 -13.94 13.00 8.10
C THR A 124 -12.73 13.92 8.28
N ASP A 125 -12.93 15.14 8.76
CA ASP A 125 -11.85 16.07 9.09
C ASP A 125 -10.91 15.50 10.16
N GLN A 126 -11.43 14.72 11.10
CA GLN A 126 -10.63 14.03 12.11
C GLN A 126 -9.61 13.07 11.49
N TRP A 127 -10.02 12.28 10.50
CA TRP A 127 -9.12 11.37 9.80
C TRP A 127 -8.11 12.12 8.92
N LEU A 128 -8.50 13.27 8.37
CA LEU A 128 -7.57 14.15 7.66
C LEU A 128 -6.46 14.65 8.59
N GLU A 129 -6.78 15.14 9.77
CA GLU A 129 -5.78 15.61 10.73
C GLU A 129 -4.83 14.49 11.17
N ILE A 130 -5.33 13.27 11.41
CA ILE A 130 -4.51 12.10 11.70
C ILE A 130 -3.55 11.80 10.54
N SER A 131 -4.06 11.84 9.31
CA SER A 131 -3.25 11.60 8.11
C SER A 131 -2.17 12.65 7.94
N LEU A 132 -2.49 13.94 8.10
CA LEU A 132 -1.55 15.04 8.04
C LEU A 132 -0.46 14.95 9.12
N ALA A 133 -0.83 14.59 10.34
CA ALA A 133 0.12 14.40 11.44
C ALA A 133 1.10 13.24 11.20
N SER A 134 0.73 12.27 10.38
CA SER A 134 1.58 11.12 10.05
C SER A 134 2.63 11.40 8.96
N LEU A 135 2.46 12.46 8.15
CA LEU A 135 3.33 12.78 7.02
C LEU A 135 4.83 12.82 7.37
N PRO A 136 5.30 13.49 8.45
CA PRO A 136 6.72 13.54 8.75
C PRO A 136 7.34 12.17 9.00
N ARG A 137 6.59 11.27 9.64
CA ARG A 137 7.04 9.90 9.90
C ARG A 137 7.21 9.12 8.60
N PHE A 138 6.24 9.18 7.69
CA PHE A 138 6.36 8.50 6.40
C PHE A 138 7.45 9.11 5.52
N ALA A 139 7.64 10.43 5.56
CA ALA A 139 8.70 11.12 4.82
C ALA A 139 10.12 10.72 5.29
N SER A 140 10.28 10.23 6.53
CA SER A 140 11.55 9.74 7.04
C SER A 140 11.91 8.31 6.60
N MET A 141 11.01 7.60 5.90
CA MET A 141 11.28 6.26 5.40
C MET A 141 12.21 6.31 4.19
N LYS A 142 13.18 5.39 4.12
CA LYS A 142 14.22 5.38 3.07
C LYS A 142 13.69 5.15 1.66
N ASP A 143 12.55 4.48 1.55
CA ASP A 143 11.85 4.12 0.32
C ASP A 143 10.72 5.09 -0.04
N ALA A 144 10.74 6.30 0.53
CA ALA A 144 9.71 7.30 0.30
C ALA A 144 9.81 7.93 -1.09
N ILE A 145 8.67 7.95 -1.81
CA ILE A 145 8.49 8.65 -3.09
C ILE A 145 7.52 9.80 -2.87
N ASP A 146 7.97 11.03 -3.14
CA ASP A 146 7.10 12.20 -3.12
C ASP A 146 6.28 12.29 -4.40
N THR A 147 4.96 12.19 -4.23
CA THR A 147 3.99 12.20 -5.32
C THR A 147 3.26 13.54 -5.48
N SER A 148 3.74 14.61 -4.83
CA SER A 148 3.06 15.91 -4.80
C SER A 148 2.77 16.46 -6.20
N VAL A 149 3.72 16.29 -7.12
CA VAL A 149 3.65 16.77 -8.51
C VAL A 149 3.56 15.66 -9.54
N LEU A 150 3.51 14.40 -9.11
CA LEU A 150 3.46 13.25 -10.00
C LEU A 150 2.03 12.86 -10.32
N SER A 151 1.79 12.45 -11.57
CA SER A 151 0.59 11.72 -11.95
C SER A 151 0.66 10.27 -11.42
N VAL A 152 -0.48 9.56 -11.47
CA VAL A 152 -0.54 8.13 -11.12
C VAL A 152 0.37 7.31 -12.03
N ASP A 153 0.37 7.60 -13.33
CA ASP A 153 1.20 6.97 -14.34
C ASP A 153 2.70 7.15 -14.03
N GLN A 154 3.13 8.40 -13.82
CA GLN A 154 4.51 8.71 -13.45
C GLN A 154 4.94 8.04 -12.13
N THR A 155 4.04 7.99 -11.15
CA THR A 155 4.30 7.32 -9.88
C THR A 155 4.46 5.81 -10.10
N ALA A 156 3.60 5.21 -10.91
CA ALA A 156 3.69 3.79 -11.27
C ALA A 156 4.99 3.47 -12.02
N ASP A 157 5.40 4.30 -12.98
CA ASP A 157 6.64 4.14 -13.72
C ASP A 157 7.87 4.20 -12.80
N MET A 158 7.91 5.12 -11.84
CA MET A 158 8.98 5.18 -10.84
C MET A 158 9.03 3.91 -9.97
N ILE A 159 7.85 3.37 -9.59
CA ILE A 159 7.76 2.14 -8.82
C ILE A 159 8.22 0.94 -9.65
N MET A 160 7.88 0.90 -10.92
CA MET A 160 8.20 -0.23 -11.81
C MET A 160 9.57 -0.10 -12.46
N GLY A 161 10.05 1.12 -12.70
CA GLY A 161 11.17 1.46 -13.58
C GLY A 161 12.57 1.09 -13.11
N ASP A 162 12.80 0.59 -11.90
CA ASP A 162 14.12 0.08 -11.45
C ASP A 162 14.51 -1.27 -12.07
N GLN A 163 13.88 -1.67 -13.17
CA GLN A 163 14.17 -2.94 -13.87
C GLN A 163 15.10 -2.80 -15.08
N SER A 164 15.67 -1.60 -15.33
CA SER A 164 16.45 -1.36 -16.55
C SER A 164 17.97 -1.52 -16.38
N GLN A 165 18.45 -2.14 -15.30
CA GLN A 165 19.88 -2.48 -15.15
C GLN A 165 20.04 -3.87 -14.50
N SER A 166 19.91 -4.89 -15.32
CA SER A 166 20.51 -6.21 -15.06
C SER A 166 20.78 -6.91 -16.38
#